data_05a20844437dffe5cb5b2ca86aa15453
#
_entry.id   05a20844437dffe5cb5b2ca86aa15453
#
_cell.length_a   1.000
_cell.length_b   1.000
_cell.length_c   1.000
_cell.angle_alpha   90.00
_cell.angle_beta   90.00
_cell.angle_gamma   90.00
#
_symmetry.space_group_name_H-M   'P 1'
#
loop_
_entity.id
_entity.type
_entity.pdbx_description
1 polymer ?
#
loop_
_entity_poly.entity_id
_entity_poly.type
_entity_poly.pdbx_seq_one_letter_code
_entity_poly.pdbx_strand_id
1 'polypeptide(L)'
;MGYCSLFLLLCFPWSFLITGTHQLQSSQTQVLLQLRKHLEYPAQLEFWNNHGMDLCYLSPSTQLNMTCQDNVVTELRMTGDKPVKVNSFVGFAITNKTLSGNFSMDSFVITLARLTSLRVLSLVSLGIWGPLPDKIHRLSSLEYLDLSSNYLFGSVPPKISTMVKLQTLKLDDNFFNDTVPAWFDSLSNLTILSLRNNQLKGPFPSSIQRVTTLTDLILSGNDISGKLPNLDMLSKLNMLDLSENSLDSDLPSMPKGLVMVFLSNNSLSGEIPRQYSQLSQLQHFDMSFNELSGKITASLLSLPSISYLNLASNMLSGSLPDRLTCGSKLQFVDVSNNRLTGGLPYCFTESGYRVVKFGGNCLSVDLHHQHAKSSCIDVPVKRKHSGGKNMGVLVGVLAGIFFFIVLLAFGLVMVRKRYFSRGIPEQHLLHKAEQDKSVAGFSSEIFSSASRLSSKNILTRHCRNLALVCII
;
A
#
# COMPACT_ATOMS: atom_id res chain seq x y z
N MET A 1 61.25 -75.82 -10.23
CA MET A 1 61.09 -75.39 -8.83
C MET A 1 61.11 -73.89 -8.88
N GLY A 2 59.97 -73.27 -8.92
CA GLY A 2 59.80 -71.80 -9.03
C GLY A 2 58.62 -71.44 -8.15
N TYR A 3 58.85 -70.74 -7.07
CA TYR A 3 57.83 -70.23 -6.21
C TYR A 3 57.22 -68.98 -6.81
N CYS A 4 55.95 -69.07 -7.22
CA CYS A 4 55.17 -67.97 -7.67
C CYS A 4 54.52 -67.31 -6.43
N SER A 5 55.09 -66.22 -5.99
CA SER A 5 54.60 -65.46 -4.85
C SER A 5 53.36 -64.66 -5.29
N LEU A 6 52.23 -65.08 -4.81
CA LEU A 6 50.93 -64.46 -5.06
C LEU A 6 50.82 -63.21 -4.20
N PHE A 7 51.14 -62.04 -4.75
CA PHE A 7 50.80 -60.74 -4.16
C PHE A 7 49.32 -60.48 -4.38
N LEU A 8 48.49 -60.81 -3.41
CA LEU A 8 47.12 -60.34 -3.29
C LEU A 8 47.16 -58.84 -2.94
N LEU A 9 47.18 -58.01 -3.95
CA LEU A 9 46.83 -56.61 -3.80
C LEU A 9 45.33 -56.55 -3.43
N LEU A 10 45.09 -56.44 -2.12
CA LEU A 10 43.82 -55.98 -1.58
C LEU A 10 43.64 -54.52 -2.04
N CYS A 11 43.07 -54.34 -3.20
CA CYS A 11 42.41 -53.07 -3.57
C CYS A 11 41.20 -52.93 -2.65
N PHE A 12 41.41 -52.32 -1.49
CA PHE A 12 40.31 -51.67 -0.78
C PHE A 12 39.78 -50.61 -1.71
N PRO A 13 38.53 -50.72 -2.20
CA PRO A 13 37.86 -49.54 -2.74
C PRO A 13 37.71 -48.60 -1.52
N TRP A 14 38.55 -47.56 -1.46
CA TRP A 14 38.18 -46.35 -0.77
C TRP A 14 36.95 -45.79 -1.52
N SER A 15 35.79 -46.42 -1.34
CA SER A 15 34.56 -45.72 -1.36
C SER A 15 34.70 -44.67 -0.31
N PHE A 16 35.19 -43.49 -0.72
CA PHE A 16 34.86 -42.26 -0.04
C PHE A 16 33.35 -42.24 0.06
N LEU A 17 32.83 -42.74 1.17
CA LEU A 17 31.55 -42.29 1.66
C LEU A 17 31.74 -40.79 1.84
N ILE A 18 31.47 -40.06 0.76
CA ILE A 18 31.08 -38.69 0.88
C ILE A 18 29.75 -38.77 1.62
N THR A 19 29.85 -38.93 2.95
CA THR A 19 28.76 -38.54 3.82
C THR A 19 28.58 -37.08 3.50
N GLY A 20 27.59 -36.78 2.66
CA GLY A 20 27.20 -35.43 2.41
C GLY A 20 27.02 -34.80 3.79
N THR A 21 27.94 -33.91 4.15
CA THR A 21 27.83 -33.18 5.39
C THR A 21 26.54 -32.38 5.25
N HIS A 22 25.49 -32.79 5.97
CA HIS A 22 24.21 -32.08 5.99
C HIS A 22 24.35 -30.71 6.66
N GLN A 23 25.57 -30.19 6.73
CA GLN A 23 25.89 -28.93 7.39
C GLN A 23 25.62 -27.76 6.42
N LEU A 24 25.00 -26.71 6.92
CA LEU A 24 24.76 -25.47 6.18
C LEU A 24 26.07 -24.95 5.55
N GLN A 25 26.03 -24.50 4.32
CA GLN A 25 27.19 -23.92 3.63
C GLN A 25 27.75 -22.75 4.46
N SER A 26 29.06 -22.75 4.67
CA SER A 26 29.74 -21.72 5.48
C SER A 26 29.47 -20.30 4.98
N SER A 27 29.30 -20.11 3.69
CA SER A 27 28.92 -18.84 3.08
C SER A 27 27.54 -18.35 3.54
N GLN A 28 26.56 -19.25 3.67
CA GLN A 28 25.22 -18.90 4.14
C GLN A 28 25.18 -18.69 5.65
N THR A 29 25.96 -19.47 6.43
CA THR A 29 26.14 -19.20 7.87
C THR A 29 26.65 -17.77 8.10
N GLN A 30 27.63 -17.33 7.32
CA GLN A 30 28.13 -15.95 7.43
C GLN A 30 27.04 -14.92 7.07
N VAL A 31 26.20 -15.19 6.07
CA VAL A 31 25.07 -14.32 5.71
C VAL A 31 24.10 -14.22 6.89
N LEU A 32 23.71 -15.32 7.50
CA LEU A 32 22.81 -15.35 8.65
C LEU A 32 23.38 -14.56 9.84
N LEU A 33 24.65 -14.74 10.16
CA LEU A 33 25.32 -13.97 11.22
C LEU A 33 25.36 -12.47 10.89
N GLN A 34 25.53 -12.12 9.61
CA GLN A 34 25.48 -10.74 9.17
C GLN A 34 24.06 -10.13 9.26
N LEU A 35 23.03 -10.93 8.94
CA LEU A 35 21.63 -10.53 9.14
C LEU A 35 21.32 -10.28 10.61
N ARG A 36 21.80 -11.18 11.52
CA ARG A 36 21.68 -10.98 12.96
C ARG A 36 22.29 -9.64 13.43
N LYS A 37 23.44 -9.28 12.87
CA LYS A 37 24.08 -7.98 13.15
C LYS A 37 23.24 -6.81 12.63
N HIS A 38 22.72 -6.89 11.40
CA HIS A 38 21.84 -5.86 10.85
C HIS A 38 20.57 -5.66 11.68
N LEU A 39 20.02 -6.75 12.23
CA LEU A 39 18.85 -6.72 13.11
C LEU A 39 19.18 -6.34 14.56
N GLU A 40 20.44 -5.93 14.83
CA GLU A 40 20.91 -5.46 16.14
C GLU A 40 20.77 -6.52 17.24
N TYR A 41 21.08 -7.77 16.89
CA TYR A 41 21.15 -8.91 17.81
C TYR A 41 19.83 -9.17 18.57
N PRO A 42 18.69 -9.35 17.89
CA PRO A 42 17.43 -9.61 18.56
C PRO A 42 17.50 -10.92 19.36
N ALA A 43 16.75 -10.98 20.47
CA ALA A 43 16.75 -12.12 21.38
C ALA A 43 16.41 -13.45 20.70
N GLN A 44 15.55 -13.42 19.66
CA GLN A 44 15.16 -14.58 18.86
C GLN A 44 16.36 -15.24 18.14
N LEU A 45 17.45 -14.50 17.91
CA LEU A 45 18.66 -14.96 17.25
C LEU A 45 19.86 -15.16 18.20
N GLU A 46 19.63 -15.23 19.51
CA GLU A 46 20.69 -15.40 20.48
C GLU A 46 21.50 -16.67 20.22
N PHE A 47 20.83 -17.78 19.91
CA PHE A 47 21.47 -19.08 19.64
C PHE A 47 22.35 -19.10 18.38
N TRP A 48 22.27 -18.11 17.48
CA TRP A 48 23.12 -18.02 16.30
C TRP A 48 24.60 -17.70 16.63
N ASN A 49 24.93 -17.49 17.90
CA ASN A 49 26.30 -17.24 18.36
C ASN A 49 27.14 -18.50 18.63
N ASN A 50 26.53 -19.67 18.70
CA ASN A 50 27.24 -20.89 19.07
C ASN A 50 28.14 -21.36 17.92
N HIS A 51 29.43 -21.07 18.02
CA HIS A 51 30.44 -21.56 17.09
C HIS A 51 30.42 -23.09 17.07
N GLY A 52 30.08 -23.69 15.94
CA GLY A 52 30.06 -25.14 15.74
C GLY A 52 28.66 -25.77 15.69
N MET A 53 27.59 -25.04 15.99
CA MET A 53 26.21 -25.51 15.80
C MET A 53 25.76 -25.25 14.35
N ASP A 54 25.20 -26.27 13.70
CA ASP A 54 24.56 -26.10 12.39
C ASP A 54 23.20 -25.43 12.55
N LEU A 55 23.05 -24.24 12.01
CA LEU A 55 21.86 -23.44 12.14
C LEU A 55 20.62 -24.10 11.51
N CYS A 56 20.80 -25.04 10.56
CA CYS A 56 19.70 -25.79 9.96
C CYS A 56 19.02 -26.79 10.91
N TYR A 57 19.69 -27.17 12.00
CA TYR A 57 19.14 -28.11 13.00
C TYR A 57 18.57 -27.42 14.23
N LEU A 58 18.46 -26.09 14.21
CA LEU A 58 17.79 -25.37 15.29
C LEU A 58 16.31 -25.76 15.34
N SER A 59 15.84 -26.11 16.53
CA SER A 59 14.43 -26.39 16.74
C SER A 59 13.58 -25.14 16.44
N PRO A 60 12.51 -25.26 15.64
CA PRO A 60 11.61 -24.15 15.39
C PRO A 60 11.01 -23.61 16.69
N SER A 61 10.89 -22.30 16.77
CA SER A 61 10.16 -21.60 17.84
C SER A 61 9.00 -20.82 17.25
N THR A 62 8.15 -20.26 18.10
CA THR A 62 7.06 -19.36 17.64
C THR A 62 7.57 -18.09 16.98
N GLN A 63 8.80 -17.67 17.29
CA GLN A 63 9.40 -16.43 16.81
C GLN A 63 10.44 -16.64 15.71
N LEU A 64 10.99 -17.84 15.59
CA LEU A 64 12.01 -18.17 14.59
C LEU A 64 11.76 -19.57 14.02
N ASN A 65 11.58 -19.64 12.72
CA ASN A 65 11.54 -20.88 11.97
C ASN A 65 12.43 -20.74 10.73
N MET A 66 13.36 -21.66 10.57
CA MET A 66 14.26 -21.73 9.43
C MET A 66 14.29 -23.16 8.88
N THR A 67 14.15 -23.27 7.56
CA THR A 67 14.20 -24.56 6.86
C THR A 67 15.34 -24.54 5.86
N CYS A 68 16.10 -25.62 5.84
CA CYS A 68 17.17 -25.84 4.86
C CYS A 68 16.84 -27.05 3.98
N GLN A 69 17.22 -26.96 2.70
CA GLN A 69 17.22 -28.09 1.74
C GLN A 69 18.56 -28.10 1.03
N ASP A 70 19.18 -29.26 0.88
CA ASP A 70 20.48 -29.43 0.23
C ASP A 70 21.57 -28.47 0.78
N ASN A 71 21.59 -28.29 2.10
CA ASN A 71 22.55 -27.43 2.82
C ASN A 71 22.45 -25.93 2.47
N VAL A 72 21.30 -25.49 1.97
CA VAL A 72 20.99 -24.07 1.73
C VAL A 72 19.69 -23.68 2.39
N VAL A 73 19.60 -22.43 2.85
CA VAL A 73 18.40 -21.88 3.46
C VAL A 73 17.32 -21.66 2.38
N THR A 74 16.18 -22.30 2.55
CA THR A 74 15.02 -22.17 1.66
C THR A 74 13.87 -21.41 2.29
N GLU A 75 13.77 -21.43 3.64
CA GLU A 75 12.76 -20.67 4.37
C GLU A 75 13.38 -19.97 5.56
N LEU A 76 12.98 -18.72 5.78
CA LEU A 76 13.35 -17.93 6.94
C LEU A 76 12.12 -17.13 7.41
N ARG A 77 11.63 -17.45 8.58
CA ARG A 77 10.50 -16.77 9.23
C ARG A 77 10.93 -16.26 10.59
N MET A 78 10.84 -14.96 10.79
CA MET A 78 11.13 -14.29 12.06
C MET A 78 10.00 -13.37 12.45
N THR A 79 9.59 -13.45 13.71
CA THR A 79 8.60 -12.55 14.31
C THR A 79 9.22 -11.89 15.53
N GLY A 80 9.29 -10.58 15.51
CA GLY A 80 9.76 -9.76 16.60
C GLY A 80 8.66 -9.40 17.59
N ASP A 81 9.02 -8.60 18.55
CA ASP A 81 8.15 -8.10 19.63
C ASP A 81 7.97 -6.57 19.56
N LYS A 82 8.47 -5.94 18.52
CA LYS A 82 8.40 -4.48 18.40
C LYS A 82 6.97 -4.03 18.05
N PRO A 83 6.39 -3.13 18.83
CA PRO A 83 5.01 -2.68 18.63
C PRO A 83 4.88 -1.87 17.36
N VAL A 84 3.87 -2.19 16.54
CA VAL A 84 3.69 -1.67 15.18
C VAL A 84 3.03 -0.31 15.12
N LYS A 85 2.12 0.03 16.02
CA LYS A 85 1.32 1.25 15.81
C LYS A 85 1.92 2.48 16.46
N VAL A 86 2.47 3.34 15.61
CA VAL A 86 2.51 4.80 15.81
C VAL A 86 1.50 5.42 14.84
N ASN A 87 0.86 6.51 15.25
CA ASN A 87 -0.14 7.19 14.42
C ASN A 87 0.48 7.82 13.15
N SER A 88 1.78 8.12 13.20
CA SER A 88 2.53 8.64 12.06
C SER A 88 3.99 8.25 12.16
N PHE A 89 4.63 8.02 11.01
CA PHE A 89 6.05 7.76 10.89
C PHE A 89 6.68 8.73 9.89
N VAL A 90 7.69 9.47 10.33
CA VAL A 90 8.33 10.53 9.54
C VAL A 90 9.68 10.13 8.92
N GLY A 91 9.98 8.83 8.90
CA GLY A 91 11.16 8.30 8.22
C GLY A 91 12.46 8.33 9.05
N PHE A 92 12.37 8.45 10.37
CA PHE A 92 13.51 8.40 11.28
C PHE A 92 13.35 7.32 12.34
N ALA A 93 14.48 6.80 12.82
CA ALA A 93 14.47 5.79 13.88
C ALA A 93 13.73 6.27 15.14
N ILE A 94 12.88 5.41 15.71
CA ILE A 94 12.12 5.67 16.94
C ILE A 94 12.63 4.73 18.03
N THR A 95 13.11 5.27 19.13
CA THR A 95 13.62 4.51 20.27
C THR A 95 12.58 3.47 20.74
N ASN A 96 13.03 2.25 20.98
CA ASN A 96 12.24 1.09 21.43
C ASN A 96 11.16 0.60 20.45
N LYS A 97 11.03 1.21 19.25
CA LYS A 97 10.06 0.79 18.23
C LYS A 97 10.73 0.31 16.95
N THR A 98 11.69 1.07 16.44
CA THR A 98 12.45 0.69 15.24
C THR A 98 13.84 0.18 15.61
N LEU A 99 14.54 -0.35 14.62
CA LEU A 99 15.99 -0.49 14.67
C LEU A 99 16.64 0.90 14.77
N SER A 100 17.89 0.96 15.20
CA SER A 100 18.61 2.21 15.46
C SER A 100 18.79 3.08 14.21
N GLY A 101 19.25 4.32 14.38
CA GLY A 101 19.58 5.21 13.27
C GLY A 101 20.73 4.72 12.37
N ASN A 102 21.50 3.73 12.82
CA ASN A 102 22.58 3.11 12.05
C ASN A 102 22.10 1.97 11.14
N PHE A 103 20.84 1.55 11.25
CA PHE A 103 20.26 0.54 10.37
C PHE A 103 20.19 1.05 8.93
N SER A 104 20.61 0.21 8.00
CA SER A 104 20.52 0.50 6.56
C SER A 104 19.71 -0.58 5.86
N MET A 105 18.52 -0.24 5.41
CA MET A 105 17.63 -1.13 4.66
C MET A 105 18.30 -1.64 3.37
N ASP A 106 19.06 -0.80 2.68
CA ASP A 106 19.79 -1.19 1.46
C ASP A 106 20.85 -2.26 1.75
N SER A 107 21.66 -2.06 2.79
CA SER A 107 22.69 -3.03 3.20
C SER A 107 22.08 -4.33 3.71
N PHE A 108 20.96 -4.26 4.42
CA PHE A 108 20.21 -5.41 4.89
C PHE A 108 19.70 -6.25 3.73
N VAL A 109 19.05 -5.63 2.75
CA VAL A 109 18.52 -6.34 1.56
C VAL A 109 19.64 -6.89 0.68
N ILE A 110 20.78 -6.20 0.53
CA ILE A 110 21.95 -6.76 -0.16
C ILE A 110 22.43 -8.03 0.52
N THR A 111 22.43 -8.06 1.85
CA THR A 111 22.83 -9.26 2.61
C THR A 111 21.82 -10.38 2.42
N LEU A 112 20.52 -10.11 2.54
CA LEU A 112 19.45 -11.08 2.27
C LEU A 112 19.56 -11.67 0.85
N ALA A 113 19.82 -10.84 -0.14
CA ALA A 113 19.89 -11.24 -1.55
C ALA A 113 21.01 -12.26 -1.86
N ARG A 114 21.89 -12.55 -0.91
CA ARG A 114 22.87 -13.64 -1.00
C ARG A 114 22.26 -15.02 -0.73
N LEU A 115 21.06 -15.08 -0.14
CA LEU A 115 20.29 -16.32 0.05
C LEU A 115 19.45 -16.61 -1.19
N THR A 116 20.08 -16.89 -2.31
CA THR A 116 19.41 -17.00 -3.63
C THR A 116 18.41 -18.15 -3.75
N SER A 117 18.52 -19.19 -2.88
CA SER A 117 17.62 -20.34 -2.81
C SER A 117 16.39 -20.09 -1.96
N LEU A 118 16.27 -18.89 -1.35
CA LEU A 118 15.19 -18.57 -0.43
C LEU A 118 13.84 -18.52 -1.19
N ARG A 119 12.90 -19.35 -0.75
CA ARG A 119 11.54 -19.43 -1.27
C ARG A 119 10.53 -18.74 -0.35
N VAL A 120 10.80 -18.74 0.95
CA VAL A 120 9.94 -18.14 1.95
C VAL A 120 10.74 -17.16 2.79
N LEU A 121 10.31 -15.91 2.80
CA LEU A 121 10.84 -14.86 3.68
C LEU A 121 9.70 -14.19 4.44
N SER A 122 9.74 -14.27 5.77
CA SER A 122 8.81 -13.59 6.65
C SER A 122 9.57 -12.89 7.76
N LEU A 123 9.52 -11.58 7.80
CA LEU A 123 10.21 -10.70 8.75
C LEU A 123 9.19 -9.73 9.36
N VAL A 124 8.48 -10.19 10.39
CA VAL A 124 7.32 -9.49 10.94
C VAL A 124 7.68 -8.84 12.29
N SER A 125 7.23 -7.61 12.52
CA SER A 125 7.37 -6.89 13.81
C SER A 125 8.82 -6.77 14.32
N LEU A 126 9.80 -6.64 13.43
CA LEU A 126 11.22 -6.52 13.77
C LEU A 126 11.72 -5.08 13.94
N GLY A 127 10.84 -4.09 13.69
CA GLY A 127 11.22 -2.68 13.71
C GLY A 127 12.10 -2.25 12.54
N ILE A 128 12.08 -3.02 11.45
CA ILE A 128 12.77 -2.70 10.20
C ILE A 128 12.16 -1.42 9.62
N TRP A 129 12.99 -0.45 9.25
CA TRP A 129 12.51 0.82 8.73
C TRP A 129 13.30 1.28 7.50
N GLY A 130 12.71 2.18 6.73
CA GLY A 130 13.32 2.72 5.52
C GLY A 130 12.54 2.35 4.25
N PRO A 131 12.91 2.93 3.10
CA PRO A 131 12.33 2.55 1.82
C PRO A 131 12.80 1.15 1.42
N LEU A 132 11.86 0.30 0.98
CA LEU A 132 12.19 -1.03 0.46
C LEU A 132 12.96 -0.87 -0.86
N PRO A 133 14.22 -1.34 -0.98
CA PRO A 133 15.00 -1.11 -2.19
C PRO A 133 14.65 -2.09 -3.31
N ASP A 134 14.81 -1.66 -4.56
CA ASP A 134 14.64 -2.48 -5.76
C ASP A 134 15.43 -3.80 -5.72
N LYS A 135 16.56 -3.81 -5.01
CA LYS A 135 17.45 -4.98 -4.89
C LYS A 135 16.77 -6.21 -4.27
N ILE A 136 15.60 -6.06 -3.63
CA ILE A 136 14.80 -7.18 -3.13
C ILE A 136 14.44 -8.19 -4.23
N HIS A 137 14.31 -7.74 -5.49
CA HIS A 137 14.02 -8.60 -6.65
C HIS A 137 15.09 -9.66 -6.91
N ARG A 138 16.31 -9.53 -6.35
CA ARG A 138 17.39 -10.52 -6.48
C ARG A 138 17.05 -11.84 -5.78
N LEU A 139 16.10 -11.83 -4.85
CA LEU A 139 15.50 -13.03 -4.27
C LEU A 139 14.52 -13.67 -5.27
N SER A 140 14.99 -14.01 -6.45
CA SER A 140 14.17 -14.46 -7.59
C SER A 140 13.51 -15.83 -7.40
N SER A 141 13.90 -16.58 -6.37
CA SER A 141 13.28 -17.85 -5.98
C SER A 141 12.11 -17.68 -5.02
N LEU A 142 11.85 -16.46 -4.52
CA LEU A 142 10.78 -16.23 -3.54
C LEU A 142 9.39 -16.54 -4.12
N GLU A 143 8.65 -17.30 -3.34
CA GLU A 143 7.25 -17.64 -3.50
C GLU A 143 6.39 -16.92 -2.45
N TYR A 144 6.94 -16.64 -1.29
CA TYR A 144 6.27 -15.99 -0.17
C TYR A 144 7.15 -14.87 0.40
N LEU A 145 6.64 -13.64 0.41
CA LEU A 145 7.26 -12.47 1.02
C LEU A 145 6.28 -11.81 1.99
N ASP A 146 6.67 -11.75 3.26
CA ASP A 146 5.92 -11.08 4.31
C ASP A 146 6.86 -10.16 5.12
N LEU A 147 6.64 -8.85 4.99
CA LEU A 147 7.36 -7.81 5.73
C LEU A 147 6.38 -7.00 6.60
N SER A 148 5.29 -7.61 7.00
CA SER A 148 4.23 -6.95 7.75
C SER A 148 4.70 -6.43 9.10
N SER A 149 4.00 -5.42 9.59
CA SER A 149 4.21 -4.89 10.94
C SER A 149 5.61 -4.33 11.17
N ASN A 150 6.09 -3.53 10.21
CA ASN A 150 7.38 -2.84 10.26
C ASN A 150 7.19 -1.33 10.01
N TYR A 151 8.25 -0.63 9.69
CA TYR A 151 8.26 0.81 9.46
C TYR A 151 8.76 1.14 8.05
N LEU A 152 8.35 0.31 7.08
CA LEU A 152 8.68 0.53 5.67
C LEU A 152 7.83 1.66 5.10
N PHE A 153 8.40 2.51 4.24
CA PHE A 153 7.72 3.65 3.65
C PHE A 153 8.14 3.89 2.19
N GLY A 154 7.53 4.90 1.56
CA GLY A 154 7.75 5.18 0.15
C GLY A 154 6.89 4.33 -0.77
N SER A 155 7.36 4.04 -1.97
CA SER A 155 6.67 3.19 -2.93
C SER A 155 7.01 1.71 -2.77
N VAL A 156 6.09 0.83 -3.18
CA VAL A 156 6.41 -0.58 -3.37
C VAL A 156 7.32 -0.71 -4.60
N PRO A 157 8.52 -1.31 -4.47
CA PRO A 157 9.53 -1.28 -5.53
C PRO A 157 9.07 -1.87 -6.85
N PRO A 158 9.21 -1.19 -7.99
CA PRO A 158 8.73 -1.67 -9.28
C PRO A 158 9.44 -2.94 -9.76
N LYS A 159 10.67 -3.19 -9.33
CA LYS A 159 11.41 -4.41 -9.67
C LYS A 159 10.82 -5.69 -9.07
N ILE A 160 9.92 -5.60 -8.08
CA ILE A 160 9.16 -6.77 -7.61
C ILE A 160 8.35 -7.39 -8.76
N SER A 161 7.93 -6.61 -9.76
CA SER A 161 7.27 -7.11 -10.97
C SER A 161 8.01 -8.25 -11.69
N THR A 162 9.32 -8.38 -11.50
CA THR A 162 10.14 -9.45 -12.09
C THR A 162 10.20 -10.73 -11.25
N MET A 163 9.60 -10.74 -10.06
CA MET A 163 9.60 -11.90 -9.15
C MET A 163 8.43 -12.83 -9.49
N VAL A 164 8.44 -13.40 -10.70
CA VAL A 164 7.30 -14.16 -11.27
C VAL A 164 6.93 -15.43 -10.49
N LYS A 165 7.78 -15.93 -9.59
CA LYS A 165 7.47 -17.07 -8.72
C LYS A 165 6.64 -16.67 -7.49
N LEU A 166 6.52 -15.37 -7.22
CA LEU A 166 5.85 -14.86 -6.03
C LEU A 166 4.35 -15.21 -6.05
N GLN A 167 3.90 -15.92 -5.02
CA GLN A 167 2.52 -16.34 -4.81
C GLN A 167 1.85 -15.50 -3.72
N THR A 168 2.60 -15.11 -2.72
CA THR A 168 2.10 -14.30 -1.60
C THR A 168 2.98 -13.09 -1.39
N LEU A 169 2.37 -11.91 -1.41
CA LEU A 169 2.99 -10.64 -1.03
C LEU A 169 2.18 -9.99 0.10
N LYS A 170 2.78 -9.89 1.28
CA LYS A 170 2.22 -9.21 2.46
C LYS A 170 3.13 -8.09 2.92
N LEU A 171 2.61 -6.89 2.93
CA LEU A 171 3.29 -5.68 3.39
C LEU A 171 2.39 -4.90 4.37
N ASP A 172 1.53 -5.62 5.10
CA ASP A 172 0.52 -5.04 5.99
C ASP A 172 1.17 -4.23 7.12
N ASP A 173 0.40 -3.30 7.69
CA ASP A 173 0.82 -2.54 8.87
C ASP A 173 2.20 -1.86 8.69
N ASN A 174 2.39 -1.14 7.59
CA ASN A 174 3.56 -0.36 7.26
C ASN A 174 3.17 1.10 6.93
N PHE A 175 4.06 1.86 6.33
CA PHE A 175 3.86 3.28 5.98
C PHE A 175 4.09 3.54 4.47
N PHE A 176 3.81 2.56 3.61
CA PHE A 176 3.85 2.76 2.17
C PHE A 176 2.84 3.84 1.78
N ASN A 177 3.28 4.91 1.09
CA ASN A 177 2.50 6.13 0.90
C ASN A 177 2.41 6.62 -0.56
N ASP A 178 2.74 5.76 -1.51
CA ASP A 178 2.57 6.00 -2.94
C ASP A 178 1.27 5.34 -3.44
N THR A 179 1.08 5.25 -4.74
CA THR A 179 -0.08 4.60 -5.35
C THR A 179 0.01 3.07 -5.30
N VAL A 180 -1.14 2.40 -5.35
CA VAL A 180 -1.15 0.93 -5.56
C VAL A 180 -0.53 0.62 -6.91
N PRO A 181 0.51 -0.21 -6.97
CA PRO A 181 1.24 -0.47 -8.21
C PRO A 181 0.39 -1.09 -9.32
N ALA A 182 0.43 -0.50 -10.51
CA ALA A 182 -0.27 -1.03 -11.68
C ALA A 182 0.38 -2.30 -12.25
N TRP A 183 1.64 -2.57 -11.92
CA TRP A 183 2.42 -3.69 -12.44
C TRP A 183 2.16 -5.03 -11.71
N PHE A 184 1.24 -5.11 -10.75
CA PHE A 184 0.92 -6.39 -10.09
C PHE A 184 0.46 -7.47 -11.08
N ASP A 185 -0.10 -7.09 -12.22
CA ASP A 185 -0.48 -8.01 -13.30
C ASP A 185 0.70 -8.74 -13.96
N SER A 186 1.93 -8.30 -13.74
CA SER A 186 3.15 -9.02 -14.16
C SER A 186 3.46 -10.24 -13.29
N LEU A 187 2.88 -10.34 -12.09
CA LEU A 187 3.08 -11.44 -11.15
C LEU A 187 2.11 -12.58 -11.46
N SER A 188 2.42 -13.38 -12.46
CA SER A 188 1.54 -14.42 -13.01
C SER A 188 1.13 -15.53 -12.02
N ASN A 189 1.85 -15.70 -10.92
CA ASN A 189 1.58 -16.69 -9.87
C ASN A 189 0.99 -16.09 -8.60
N LEU A 190 0.73 -14.77 -8.55
CA LEU A 190 0.26 -14.11 -7.35
C LEU A 190 -1.15 -14.58 -6.98
N THR A 191 -1.30 -15.15 -5.79
CA THR A 191 -2.57 -15.61 -5.22
C THR A 191 -3.04 -14.74 -4.08
N ILE A 192 -2.12 -14.24 -3.25
CA ILE A 192 -2.45 -13.39 -2.09
C ILE A 192 -1.70 -12.07 -2.22
N LEU A 193 -2.44 -10.98 -2.27
CA LEU A 193 -1.92 -9.61 -2.19
C LEU A 193 -2.53 -8.90 -0.99
N SER A 194 -1.70 -8.59 0.01
CA SER A 194 -2.13 -7.84 1.18
C SER A 194 -1.22 -6.64 1.43
N LEU A 195 -1.82 -5.44 1.42
CA LEU A 195 -1.19 -4.15 1.70
C LEU A 195 -2.03 -3.37 2.73
N ARG A 196 -2.70 -4.12 3.62
CA ARG A 196 -3.59 -3.57 4.63
C ARG A 196 -2.88 -2.56 5.55
N ASN A 197 -3.62 -1.56 6.05
CA ASN A 197 -3.14 -0.59 7.04
C ASN A 197 -1.83 0.08 6.61
N ASN A 198 -1.83 0.69 5.42
CA ASN A 198 -0.77 1.53 4.90
C ASN A 198 -1.28 2.97 4.67
N GLN A 199 -0.57 3.76 3.90
CA GLN A 199 -0.93 5.12 3.51
C GLN A 199 -1.00 5.24 1.97
N LEU A 200 -1.35 4.12 1.30
CA LEU A 200 -1.47 4.07 -0.16
C LEU A 200 -2.62 4.96 -0.61
N LYS A 201 -2.42 5.73 -1.67
CA LYS A 201 -3.36 6.75 -2.13
C LYS A 201 -3.56 6.71 -3.64
N GLY A 202 -4.45 7.58 -4.12
CA GLY A 202 -4.75 7.70 -5.54
C GLY A 202 -5.69 6.64 -6.06
N PRO A 203 -5.89 6.55 -7.39
CA PRO A 203 -6.91 5.71 -7.97
C PRO A 203 -6.59 4.22 -7.87
N PHE A 204 -7.64 3.41 -7.66
CA PHE A 204 -7.53 1.96 -7.72
C PHE A 204 -7.06 1.53 -9.12
N PRO A 205 -5.99 0.72 -9.25
CA PRO A 205 -5.42 0.36 -10.54
C PRO A 205 -6.29 -0.62 -11.31
N SER A 206 -6.71 -0.26 -12.52
CA SER A 206 -7.51 -1.15 -13.36
C SER A 206 -6.77 -2.44 -13.79
N SER A 207 -5.44 -2.45 -13.75
CA SER A 207 -4.62 -3.62 -14.07
C SER A 207 -4.86 -4.81 -13.14
N ILE A 208 -5.35 -4.57 -11.92
CA ILE A 208 -5.59 -5.65 -10.94
C ILE A 208 -6.55 -6.71 -11.47
N GLN A 209 -7.51 -6.33 -12.33
CA GLN A 209 -8.46 -7.25 -12.97
C GLN A 209 -7.77 -8.31 -13.86
N ARG A 210 -6.51 -8.12 -14.23
CA ARG A 210 -5.72 -9.06 -15.04
C ARG A 210 -4.95 -10.10 -14.19
N VAL A 211 -4.91 -9.93 -12.86
CA VAL A 211 -4.26 -10.89 -11.95
C VAL A 211 -5.21 -12.05 -11.65
N THR A 212 -5.54 -12.84 -12.66
CA THR A 212 -6.59 -13.88 -12.59
C THR A 212 -6.28 -15.04 -11.65
N THR A 213 -5.08 -15.09 -11.09
CA THR A 213 -4.65 -16.07 -10.08
C THR A 213 -5.01 -15.66 -8.65
N LEU A 214 -5.42 -14.40 -8.40
CA LEU A 214 -5.74 -13.92 -7.06
C LEU A 214 -6.89 -14.72 -6.43
N THR A 215 -6.65 -15.15 -5.20
CA THR A 215 -7.63 -15.70 -4.27
C THR A 215 -8.00 -14.69 -3.19
N ASP A 216 -7.05 -13.86 -2.77
CA ASP A 216 -7.22 -12.86 -1.72
C ASP A 216 -6.63 -11.52 -2.13
N LEU A 217 -7.46 -10.48 -2.09
CA LEU A 217 -7.08 -9.09 -2.34
C LEU A 217 -7.46 -8.25 -1.12
N ILE A 218 -6.45 -7.80 -0.37
CA ILE A 218 -6.63 -7.11 0.90
C ILE A 218 -5.88 -5.78 0.84
N LEU A 219 -6.61 -4.67 0.71
CA LEU A 219 -6.09 -3.31 0.64
C LEU A 219 -6.77 -2.39 1.65
N SER A 220 -7.44 -2.95 2.67
CA SER A 220 -8.17 -2.18 3.68
C SER A 220 -7.27 -1.25 4.50
N GLY A 221 -7.85 -0.18 5.04
CA GLY A 221 -7.11 0.78 5.87
C GLY A 221 -6.04 1.55 5.08
N ASN A 222 -6.43 2.15 3.95
CA ASN A 222 -5.60 2.99 3.09
C ASN A 222 -6.36 4.24 2.64
N ASP A 223 -5.79 5.03 1.76
CA ASP A 223 -6.35 6.27 1.17
C ASP A 223 -6.67 6.10 -0.33
N ILE A 224 -6.97 4.85 -0.74
CA ILE A 224 -7.23 4.50 -2.14
C ILE A 224 -8.58 5.09 -2.55
N SER A 225 -8.63 5.74 -3.70
CA SER A 225 -9.79 6.50 -4.18
C SER A 225 -10.25 6.07 -5.57
N GLY A 226 -11.33 6.70 -6.04
CA GLY A 226 -11.83 6.53 -7.39
C GLY A 226 -12.60 5.24 -7.60
N LYS A 227 -12.83 4.93 -8.87
CA LYS A 227 -13.71 3.86 -9.29
C LYS A 227 -13.08 2.48 -9.20
N LEU A 228 -13.82 1.51 -8.66
CA LEU A 228 -13.48 0.08 -8.77
C LEU A 228 -13.73 -0.41 -10.20
N PRO A 229 -12.76 -1.07 -10.84
CA PRO A 229 -13.00 -1.75 -12.12
C PRO A 229 -13.90 -2.97 -11.93
N ASN A 230 -14.45 -3.52 -13.02
CA ASN A 230 -15.13 -4.81 -12.95
C ASN A 230 -14.16 -5.90 -12.53
N LEU A 231 -14.55 -6.70 -11.56
CA LEU A 231 -13.70 -7.75 -10.97
C LEU A 231 -14.11 -9.17 -11.42
N ASP A 232 -15.10 -9.30 -12.30
CA ASP A 232 -15.66 -10.57 -12.78
C ASP A 232 -14.62 -11.49 -13.43
N MET A 233 -13.53 -10.94 -13.96
CA MET A 233 -12.40 -11.71 -14.50
C MET A 233 -11.58 -12.44 -13.45
N LEU A 234 -11.65 -12.03 -12.19
CA LEU A 234 -10.92 -12.65 -11.07
C LEU A 234 -11.65 -13.90 -10.56
N SER A 235 -11.81 -14.90 -11.42
CA SER A 235 -12.67 -16.07 -11.16
C SER A 235 -12.25 -16.91 -9.95
N LYS A 236 -11.00 -16.79 -9.48
CA LYS A 236 -10.47 -17.47 -8.29
C LYS A 236 -10.61 -16.65 -7.00
N LEU A 237 -11.07 -15.40 -7.08
CA LEU A 237 -11.14 -14.51 -5.93
C LEU A 237 -12.17 -15.00 -4.93
N ASN A 238 -11.72 -15.30 -3.72
CA ASN A 238 -12.52 -15.73 -2.58
C ASN A 238 -12.75 -14.60 -1.58
N MET A 239 -11.70 -13.78 -1.35
CA MET A 239 -11.73 -12.68 -0.38
C MET A 239 -11.38 -11.35 -1.05
N LEU A 240 -12.25 -10.38 -0.84
CA LEU A 240 -12.05 -8.99 -1.24
C LEU A 240 -12.22 -8.10 -0.01
N ASP A 241 -11.15 -7.48 0.47
CA ASP A 241 -11.19 -6.51 1.55
C ASP A 241 -10.60 -5.16 1.09
N LEU A 242 -11.49 -4.21 0.84
CA LEU A 242 -11.19 -2.83 0.47
C LEU A 242 -11.82 -1.85 1.47
N SER A 243 -12.18 -2.32 2.66
CA SER A 243 -12.77 -1.48 3.71
C SER A 243 -11.83 -0.35 4.14
N GLU A 244 -12.39 0.70 4.73
CA GLU A 244 -11.62 1.83 5.26
C GLU A 244 -10.71 2.45 4.17
N ASN A 245 -11.32 2.91 3.07
CA ASN A 245 -10.68 3.61 1.96
C ASN A 245 -11.52 4.82 1.53
N SER A 246 -11.15 5.48 0.45
CA SER A 246 -11.87 6.63 -0.14
C SER A 246 -12.47 6.28 -1.52
N LEU A 247 -12.87 5.01 -1.72
CA LEU A 247 -13.46 4.55 -2.98
C LEU A 247 -14.80 5.23 -3.21
N ASP A 248 -15.03 5.76 -4.39
CA ASP A 248 -16.24 6.41 -4.84
C ASP A 248 -16.81 5.72 -6.09
N SER A 249 -18.02 5.94 -6.44
CA SER A 249 -18.70 5.36 -7.60
C SER A 249 -19.63 4.18 -7.32
N ASP A 250 -20.28 3.70 -8.38
CA ASP A 250 -21.17 2.54 -8.32
C ASP A 250 -20.39 1.24 -8.10
N LEU A 251 -21.05 0.26 -7.49
CA LEU A 251 -20.51 -1.07 -7.27
C LEU A 251 -20.23 -1.81 -8.58
N PRO A 252 -19.04 -2.44 -8.73
CA PRO A 252 -18.66 -3.14 -9.95
C PRO A 252 -19.32 -4.51 -10.09
N SER A 253 -19.18 -5.14 -11.27
CA SER A 253 -19.40 -6.59 -11.40
C SER A 253 -18.42 -7.36 -10.56
N MET A 254 -18.87 -8.45 -9.92
CA MET A 254 -18.05 -9.29 -9.04
C MET A 254 -18.03 -10.75 -9.48
N PRO A 255 -16.91 -11.48 -9.25
CA PRO A 255 -16.81 -12.90 -9.57
C PRO A 255 -17.72 -13.74 -8.68
N LYS A 256 -18.29 -14.79 -9.24
CA LYS A 256 -19.27 -15.66 -8.55
C LYS A 256 -18.68 -16.50 -7.40
N GLY A 257 -17.36 -16.65 -7.38
CA GLY A 257 -16.63 -17.44 -6.37
C GLY A 257 -16.41 -16.74 -5.04
N LEU A 258 -16.79 -15.45 -4.92
CA LEU A 258 -16.54 -14.67 -3.70
C LEU A 258 -17.25 -15.28 -2.49
N VAL A 259 -16.47 -15.43 -1.41
CA VAL A 259 -16.91 -15.92 -0.10
C VAL A 259 -16.99 -14.76 0.91
N MET A 260 -16.04 -13.85 0.88
CA MET A 260 -15.96 -12.70 1.79
C MET A 260 -15.76 -11.41 1.01
N VAL A 261 -16.61 -10.41 1.29
CA VAL A 261 -16.54 -9.07 0.69
C VAL A 261 -16.69 -8.03 1.79
N PHE A 262 -15.66 -7.22 1.97
CA PHE A 262 -15.62 -6.11 2.91
C PHE A 262 -15.33 -4.81 2.12
N LEU A 263 -16.32 -3.94 2.07
CA LEU A 263 -16.28 -2.64 1.40
C LEU A 263 -16.73 -1.50 2.32
N SER A 264 -16.84 -1.77 3.62
CA SER A 264 -17.31 -0.81 4.60
C SER A 264 -16.40 0.40 4.73
N ASN A 265 -16.95 1.53 5.21
CA ASN A 265 -16.21 2.79 5.37
C ASN A 265 -15.54 3.25 4.06
N ASN A 266 -16.38 3.55 3.06
CA ASN A 266 -15.99 4.13 1.77
C ASN A 266 -17.06 5.16 1.35
N SER A 267 -16.96 5.71 0.15
CA SER A 267 -17.98 6.60 -0.44
C SER A 267 -18.69 5.95 -1.64
N LEU A 268 -18.83 4.61 -1.63
CA LEU A 268 -19.49 3.87 -2.71
C LEU A 268 -20.97 4.24 -2.78
N SER A 269 -21.47 4.46 -4.00
CA SER A 269 -22.80 4.99 -4.26
C SER A 269 -23.60 4.12 -5.22
N GLY A 270 -24.79 4.57 -5.61
CA GLY A 270 -25.65 3.84 -6.52
C GLY A 270 -26.41 2.69 -5.87
N GLU A 271 -26.99 1.82 -6.68
CA GLU A 271 -27.79 0.68 -6.20
C GLU A 271 -26.92 -0.57 -6.06
N ILE A 272 -27.30 -1.47 -5.15
CA ILE A 272 -26.70 -2.82 -5.08
C ILE A 272 -27.08 -3.57 -6.36
N PRO A 273 -26.09 -4.01 -7.17
CA PRO A 273 -26.37 -4.65 -8.45
C PRO A 273 -27.18 -5.93 -8.29
N ARG A 274 -28.21 -6.13 -9.10
CA ARG A 274 -29.06 -7.32 -9.05
C ARG A 274 -28.27 -8.63 -9.23
N GLN A 275 -27.17 -8.58 -9.98
CA GLN A 275 -26.31 -9.74 -10.19
C GLN A 275 -25.65 -10.27 -8.90
N TYR A 276 -25.59 -9.49 -7.82
CA TYR A 276 -25.06 -9.96 -6.54
C TYR A 276 -25.92 -11.07 -5.90
N SER A 277 -27.18 -11.20 -6.33
CA SER A 277 -28.02 -12.36 -5.98
C SER A 277 -27.50 -13.69 -6.54
N GLN A 278 -26.52 -13.66 -7.45
CA GLN A 278 -25.89 -14.85 -8.02
C GLN A 278 -24.64 -15.30 -7.25
N LEU A 279 -24.21 -14.55 -6.24
CA LEU A 279 -23.03 -14.86 -5.43
C LEU A 279 -23.34 -15.98 -4.41
N SER A 280 -23.61 -17.19 -4.92
CA SER A 280 -24.09 -18.32 -4.11
C SER A 280 -23.11 -18.78 -3.02
N GLN A 281 -21.83 -18.50 -3.16
CA GLN A 281 -20.79 -18.85 -2.19
C GLN A 281 -20.61 -17.80 -1.09
N LEU A 282 -21.23 -16.61 -1.24
CA LEU A 282 -21.01 -15.46 -0.37
C LEU A 282 -21.50 -15.77 1.06
N GLN A 283 -20.60 -15.69 2.03
CA GLN A 283 -20.83 -15.93 3.45
C GLN A 283 -20.80 -14.64 4.26
N HIS A 284 -19.85 -13.75 3.95
CA HIS A 284 -19.67 -12.46 4.62
C HIS A 284 -19.82 -11.32 3.62
N PHE A 285 -20.71 -10.40 3.91
CA PHE A 285 -20.95 -9.25 3.08
C PHE A 285 -21.12 -7.99 3.95
N ASP A 286 -20.10 -7.12 3.95
CA ASP A 286 -20.13 -5.86 4.68
C ASP A 286 -19.94 -4.68 3.72
N MET A 287 -20.97 -3.87 3.59
CA MET A 287 -21.03 -2.62 2.82
C MET A 287 -21.47 -1.44 3.69
N SER A 288 -21.36 -1.57 5.00
CA SER A 288 -21.77 -0.52 5.93
C SER A 288 -20.95 0.77 5.75
N PHE A 289 -21.51 1.89 6.18
CA PHE A 289 -20.86 3.21 6.10
C PHE A 289 -20.41 3.57 4.67
N ASN A 290 -21.42 3.64 3.76
CA ASN A 290 -21.27 4.04 2.36
C ASN A 290 -22.42 4.99 1.96
N GLU A 291 -22.52 5.32 0.68
CA GLU A 291 -23.59 6.16 0.11
C GLU A 291 -24.55 5.35 -0.77
N LEU A 292 -24.69 4.04 -0.53
CA LEU A 292 -25.52 3.15 -1.33
C LEU A 292 -27.00 3.52 -1.21
N SER A 293 -27.70 3.47 -2.32
CA SER A 293 -29.10 3.88 -2.45
C SER A 293 -29.97 2.77 -3.10
N GLY A 294 -31.24 3.07 -3.34
CA GLY A 294 -32.15 2.10 -3.95
C GLY A 294 -32.65 1.05 -3.00
N LYS A 295 -33.16 -0.08 -3.52
CA LYS A 295 -33.84 -1.12 -2.75
C LYS A 295 -32.94 -2.30 -2.44
N ILE A 296 -33.06 -2.87 -1.23
CA ILE A 296 -32.49 -4.17 -0.91
C ILE A 296 -33.30 -5.25 -1.62
N THR A 297 -32.66 -6.04 -2.48
CA THR A 297 -33.34 -7.14 -3.17
C THR A 297 -33.58 -8.34 -2.24
N ALA A 298 -34.76 -8.93 -2.30
CA ALA A 298 -35.06 -10.12 -1.51
C ALA A 298 -34.07 -11.27 -1.71
N SER A 299 -33.59 -11.43 -2.95
CA SER A 299 -32.62 -12.46 -3.33
C SER A 299 -31.26 -12.32 -2.64
N LEU A 300 -30.84 -11.10 -2.28
CA LEU A 300 -29.61 -10.91 -1.49
C LEU A 300 -29.72 -11.51 -0.08
N LEU A 301 -30.87 -11.30 0.56
CA LEU A 301 -31.16 -11.84 1.88
C LEU A 301 -31.41 -13.37 1.87
N SER A 302 -31.74 -13.94 0.71
CA SER A 302 -32.01 -15.36 0.50
C SER A 302 -30.80 -16.14 -0.03
N LEU A 303 -29.63 -15.57 -0.10
CA LEU A 303 -28.43 -16.26 -0.56
C LEU A 303 -28.14 -17.51 0.26
N PRO A 304 -27.83 -18.67 -0.36
CA PRO A 304 -27.77 -19.96 0.33
C PRO A 304 -26.65 -20.09 1.36
N SER A 305 -25.56 -19.35 1.15
CA SER A 305 -24.38 -19.44 2.01
C SER A 305 -24.22 -18.25 2.95
N ILE A 306 -25.00 -17.18 2.78
CA ILE A 306 -24.84 -15.95 3.55
C ILE A 306 -25.05 -16.18 5.04
N SER A 307 -24.10 -15.80 5.86
CA SER A 307 -24.15 -15.88 7.33
C SER A 307 -24.13 -14.51 7.98
N TYR A 308 -23.45 -13.56 7.37
CA TYR A 308 -23.30 -12.20 7.86
C TYR A 308 -23.60 -11.19 6.75
N LEU A 309 -24.56 -10.31 6.99
CA LEU A 309 -24.93 -9.22 6.08
C LEU A 309 -25.00 -7.91 6.84
N ASN A 310 -24.12 -6.97 6.50
CA ASN A 310 -24.10 -5.64 7.07
C ASN A 310 -24.26 -4.58 5.96
N LEU A 311 -25.35 -3.87 5.97
CA LEU A 311 -25.71 -2.78 5.07
C LEU A 311 -25.98 -1.47 5.85
N ALA A 312 -25.59 -1.42 7.12
CA ALA A 312 -25.87 -0.30 8.00
C ALA A 312 -25.25 1.02 7.50
N SER A 313 -25.86 2.13 7.90
CA SER A 313 -25.31 3.47 7.60
C SER A 313 -25.09 3.71 6.08
N ASN A 314 -26.21 3.65 5.34
CA ASN A 314 -26.30 3.91 3.92
C ASN A 314 -27.54 4.77 3.61
N MET A 315 -27.88 4.94 2.34
CA MET A 315 -29.09 5.64 1.90
C MET A 315 -30.13 4.68 1.26
N LEU A 316 -30.11 3.39 1.67
CA LEU A 316 -31.01 2.36 1.14
C LEU A 316 -32.45 2.67 1.52
N SER A 317 -33.40 2.42 0.60
CA SER A 317 -34.79 2.83 0.73
C SER A 317 -35.76 1.76 0.26
N GLY A 318 -37.06 2.06 0.36
CA GLY A 318 -38.13 1.13 -0.02
C GLY A 318 -38.43 0.12 1.06
N SER A 319 -39.39 -0.78 0.80
CA SER A 319 -39.86 -1.80 1.74
C SER A 319 -39.28 -3.17 1.43
N LEU A 320 -38.97 -3.94 2.48
CA LEU A 320 -38.71 -5.36 2.36
C LEU A 320 -40.02 -6.13 2.24
N PRO A 321 -40.10 -7.21 1.42
CA PRO A 321 -41.29 -8.01 1.31
C PRO A 321 -41.66 -8.73 2.63
N ASP A 322 -42.91 -8.67 3.06
CA ASP A 322 -43.37 -9.32 4.31
C ASP A 322 -43.11 -10.84 4.31
N ARG A 323 -43.31 -11.49 3.14
CA ARG A 323 -43.09 -12.94 2.95
C ARG A 323 -41.69 -13.26 2.42
N LEU A 324 -40.70 -12.58 2.92
CA LEU A 324 -39.27 -12.86 2.58
C LEU A 324 -38.83 -14.17 3.25
N THR A 325 -38.21 -15.05 2.45
CA THR A 325 -37.48 -16.22 2.98
C THR A 325 -36.01 -15.87 3.10
N CYS A 326 -35.51 -15.76 4.30
CA CYS A 326 -34.08 -15.52 4.54
C CYS A 326 -33.23 -16.78 4.31
N GLY A 327 -31.98 -16.62 3.92
CA GLY A 327 -31.04 -17.73 3.84
C GLY A 327 -30.95 -18.51 5.16
N SER A 328 -30.92 -19.83 5.08
CA SER A 328 -30.92 -20.70 6.26
C SER A 328 -29.69 -20.52 7.16
N LYS A 329 -28.57 -20.06 6.62
CA LYS A 329 -27.33 -19.83 7.35
C LYS A 329 -27.20 -18.40 7.87
N LEU A 330 -28.14 -17.51 7.54
CA LEU A 330 -28.07 -16.09 7.89
C LEU A 330 -28.27 -15.90 9.40
N GLN A 331 -27.17 -15.51 10.09
CA GLN A 331 -27.14 -15.34 11.55
C GLN A 331 -27.13 -13.86 11.96
N PHE A 332 -26.54 -13.02 11.16
CA PHE A 332 -26.42 -11.59 11.44
C PHE A 332 -26.91 -10.75 10.26
N VAL A 333 -27.79 -9.82 10.54
CA VAL A 333 -28.28 -8.81 9.59
C VAL A 333 -28.25 -7.44 10.26
N ASP A 334 -27.56 -6.50 9.68
CA ASP A 334 -27.64 -5.11 10.10
C ASP A 334 -28.05 -4.23 8.90
N VAL A 335 -29.23 -3.66 8.98
CA VAL A 335 -29.78 -2.70 8.02
C VAL A 335 -30.08 -1.36 8.68
N SER A 336 -29.53 -1.14 9.88
CA SER A 336 -29.75 0.09 10.66
C SER A 336 -29.23 1.35 9.95
N ASN A 337 -29.73 2.51 10.34
CA ASN A 337 -29.33 3.81 9.80
C ASN A 337 -29.43 3.89 8.26
N ASN A 338 -30.62 3.60 7.75
CA ASN A 338 -30.99 3.70 6.34
C ASN A 338 -32.32 4.45 6.19
N ARG A 339 -33.00 4.33 5.05
CA ARG A 339 -34.31 4.95 4.77
C ARG A 339 -35.36 3.90 4.42
N LEU A 340 -35.26 2.71 5.01
CA LEU A 340 -36.19 1.61 4.76
C LEU A 340 -37.58 1.94 5.33
N THR A 341 -38.63 1.54 4.63
CA THR A 341 -40.03 1.80 4.99
C THR A 341 -40.82 0.48 5.12
N GLY A 342 -42.02 0.53 5.64
CA GLY A 342 -42.90 -0.64 5.80
C GLY A 342 -42.62 -1.42 7.06
N GLY A 343 -43.00 -2.70 7.08
CA GLY A 343 -42.80 -3.63 8.19
C GLY A 343 -41.48 -4.39 8.12
N LEU A 344 -41.19 -5.19 9.15
CA LEU A 344 -40.09 -6.15 9.11
C LEU A 344 -40.56 -7.47 8.50
N PRO A 345 -39.72 -8.09 7.64
CA PRO A 345 -40.01 -9.43 7.15
C PRO A 345 -40.13 -10.44 8.29
N TYR A 346 -41.01 -11.42 8.09
CA TYR A 346 -41.24 -12.48 9.07
C TYR A 346 -39.96 -13.23 9.49
N CYS A 347 -39.08 -13.50 8.53
CA CYS A 347 -37.80 -14.14 8.81
C CYS A 347 -36.82 -13.31 9.70
N PHE A 348 -37.10 -12.03 9.94
CA PHE A 348 -36.31 -11.21 10.87
C PHE A 348 -36.85 -11.33 12.32
N THR A 349 -38.10 -11.72 12.48
CA THR A 349 -38.78 -11.76 13.78
C THR A 349 -38.85 -13.15 14.39
N GLU A 350 -38.84 -14.23 13.58
CA GLU A 350 -39.11 -15.59 14.04
C GLU A 350 -37.89 -16.38 14.54
N SER A 351 -36.70 -16.05 14.16
CA SER A 351 -35.54 -16.90 14.51
C SER A 351 -34.84 -16.38 15.76
N GLY A 352 -35.00 -17.09 16.88
CA GLY A 352 -34.33 -16.75 18.14
C GLY A 352 -32.81 -16.78 18.14
N TYR A 353 -32.18 -17.22 17.05
CA TYR A 353 -30.71 -17.27 16.89
C TYR A 353 -30.13 -16.19 15.93
N ARG A 354 -31.01 -15.46 15.21
CA ARG A 354 -30.56 -14.42 14.27
C ARG A 354 -30.51 -13.07 14.96
N VAL A 355 -29.37 -12.41 14.86
CA VAL A 355 -29.23 -11.03 15.33
C VAL A 355 -29.63 -10.09 14.21
N VAL A 356 -30.68 -9.30 14.42
CA VAL A 356 -31.17 -8.31 13.45
C VAL A 356 -31.12 -6.91 14.05
N LYS A 357 -30.44 -6.00 13.36
CA LYS A 357 -30.38 -4.58 13.69
C LYS A 357 -31.05 -3.76 12.60
N PHE A 358 -32.01 -2.93 12.97
CA PHE A 358 -32.85 -2.18 12.03
C PHE A 358 -33.24 -0.76 12.51
N GLY A 359 -32.69 -0.29 13.61
CA GLY A 359 -32.93 1.06 14.13
C GLY A 359 -32.47 2.15 13.16
N GLY A 360 -32.94 3.37 13.30
CA GLY A 360 -32.54 4.49 12.44
C GLY A 360 -33.02 4.32 10.99
N ASN A 361 -34.24 3.84 10.79
CA ASN A 361 -34.91 3.75 9.50
C ASN A 361 -36.26 4.51 9.51
N CYS A 362 -37.11 4.25 8.55
CA CYS A 362 -38.47 4.78 8.44
C CYS A 362 -39.54 3.66 8.56
N LEU A 363 -39.25 2.63 9.34
CA LEU A 363 -40.09 1.45 9.51
C LEU A 363 -41.34 1.78 10.36
N SER A 364 -42.39 1.04 10.17
CA SER A 364 -43.61 1.14 10.95
C SER A 364 -43.58 0.43 12.32
N VAL A 365 -42.45 -0.19 12.65
CA VAL A 365 -42.20 -0.92 13.91
C VAL A 365 -41.14 -0.18 14.74
N ASP A 366 -41.20 -0.34 16.06
CA ASP A 366 -40.24 0.26 17.00
C ASP A 366 -40.01 1.76 16.76
N LEU A 367 -41.09 2.52 16.77
CA LEU A 367 -41.13 3.94 16.38
C LEU A 367 -40.15 4.85 17.17
N HIS A 368 -39.76 4.43 18.37
CA HIS A 368 -38.83 5.19 19.22
C HIS A 368 -37.39 5.17 18.70
N HIS A 369 -36.99 4.12 17.95
CA HIS A 369 -35.68 3.93 17.40
C HIS A 369 -35.60 4.19 15.89
N GLN A 370 -36.68 4.76 15.31
CA GLN A 370 -36.75 5.12 13.89
C GLN A 370 -36.47 6.62 13.67
N HIS A 371 -36.21 7.02 12.44
CA HIS A 371 -36.09 8.45 12.07
C HIS A 371 -37.40 9.19 12.33
N ALA A 372 -37.30 10.48 12.64
CA ALA A 372 -38.50 11.33 12.72
C ALA A 372 -39.24 11.33 11.38
N LYS A 373 -40.61 11.34 11.45
CA LYS A 373 -41.47 11.31 10.25
C LYS A 373 -41.08 12.37 9.19
N SER A 374 -40.59 13.52 9.60
CA SER A 374 -40.11 14.59 8.70
C SER A 374 -38.91 14.18 7.84
N SER A 375 -38.07 13.29 8.35
CA SER A 375 -36.89 12.78 7.64
C SER A 375 -37.21 11.60 6.70
N CYS A 376 -38.41 11.01 6.86
CA CYS A 376 -38.89 9.87 6.08
C CYS A 376 -39.81 10.25 4.90
N ILE A 377 -40.14 11.52 4.75
CA ILE A 377 -40.89 12.00 3.62
C ILE A 377 -39.92 12.13 2.44
N ASP A 378 -40.17 11.39 1.37
CA ASP A 378 -39.40 11.49 0.12
C ASP A 378 -39.49 12.94 -0.41
N VAL A 379 -38.51 13.75 -0.08
CA VAL A 379 -38.22 14.92 -0.87
C VAL A 379 -37.65 14.38 -2.19
N PRO A 380 -38.30 14.61 -3.36
CA PRO A 380 -37.78 14.14 -4.63
C PRO A 380 -36.34 14.63 -4.74
N VAL A 381 -35.39 13.70 -4.71
CA VAL A 381 -33.97 13.99 -4.90
C VAL A 381 -33.86 14.58 -6.30
N LYS A 382 -33.84 15.91 -6.40
CA LYS A 382 -33.35 16.58 -7.57
C LYS A 382 -31.91 16.06 -7.73
N ARG A 383 -31.72 15.13 -8.67
CA ARG A 383 -30.42 14.76 -9.14
C ARG A 383 -29.65 16.06 -9.40
N LYS A 384 -28.80 16.47 -8.49
CA LYS A 384 -27.75 17.43 -8.79
C LYS A 384 -26.87 16.71 -9.80
N HIS A 385 -27.17 16.95 -11.07
CA HIS A 385 -26.16 16.83 -12.10
C HIS A 385 -24.97 17.66 -11.58
N SER A 386 -23.95 17.01 -11.10
CA SER A 386 -22.63 17.60 -10.87
C SER A 386 -22.01 17.85 -12.24
N GLY A 387 -22.68 18.72 -13.00
CA GLY A 387 -22.26 19.27 -14.26
C GLY A 387 -22.08 20.78 -14.07
N GLY A 388 -20.83 21.19 -13.82
CA GLY A 388 -20.39 22.51 -14.21
C GLY A 388 -20.95 23.72 -13.48
N LYS A 389 -20.86 23.82 -12.14
CA LYS A 389 -21.19 25.07 -11.44
C LYS A 389 -20.04 25.79 -10.75
N ASN A 390 -18.84 25.23 -10.72
CA ASN A 390 -17.70 25.94 -10.17
C ASN A 390 -16.84 26.66 -11.22
N MET A 391 -17.12 26.50 -12.51
CA MET A 391 -16.42 27.25 -13.58
C MET A 391 -16.69 28.78 -13.50
N GLY A 392 -17.86 29.20 -13.11
CA GLY A 392 -18.18 30.64 -12.98
C GLY A 392 -17.42 31.30 -11.82
N VAL A 393 -17.28 30.61 -10.68
CA VAL A 393 -16.53 31.13 -9.54
C VAL A 393 -15.04 31.10 -9.85
N LEU A 394 -14.53 30.02 -10.46
CA LEU A 394 -13.12 29.90 -10.85
C LEU A 394 -12.73 30.94 -11.89
N VAL A 395 -13.57 31.18 -12.90
CA VAL A 395 -13.36 32.22 -13.91
C VAL A 395 -13.46 33.63 -13.29
N GLY A 396 -14.38 33.87 -12.35
CA GLY A 396 -14.46 35.14 -11.62
C GLY A 396 -13.23 35.43 -10.77
N VAL A 397 -12.71 34.42 -10.05
CA VAL A 397 -11.48 34.57 -9.23
C VAL A 397 -10.25 34.78 -10.12
N LEU A 398 -10.10 34.04 -11.20
CA LEU A 398 -8.98 34.20 -12.15
C LEU A 398 -9.05 35.56 -12.88
N ALA A 399 -10.24 36.05 -13.28
CA ALA A 399 -10.41 37.38 -13.84
C ALA A 399 -10.08 38.47 -12.83
N GLY A 400 -10.43 38.32 -11.54
CA GLY A 400 -10.10 39.26 -10.47
C GLY A 400 -8.58 39.31 -10.23
N ILE A 401 -7.92 38.18 -10.18
CA ILE A 401 -6.43 38.10 -10.02
C ILE A 401 -5.74 38.75 -11.23
N PHE A 402 -6.21 38.48 -12.44
CA PHE A 402 -5.64 39.07 -13.66
C PHE A 402 -5.79 40.58 -13.66
N PHE A 403 -6.97 41.10 -13.29
CA PHE A 403 -7.22 42.56 -13.18
C PHE A 403 -6.32 43.21 -12.13
N PHE A 404 -6.10 42.54 -10.99
CA PHE A 404 -5.20 43.02 -9.92
C PHE A 404 -3.73 43.07 -10.38
N ILE A 405 -3.27 42.07 -11.14
CA ILE A 405 -1.92 42.05 -11.71
C ILE A 405 -1.74 43.18 -12.75
N VAL A 406 -2.73 43.45 -13.55
CA VAL A 406 -2.70 44.56 -14.54
C VAL A 406 -2.65 45.93 -13.84
N LEU A 407 -3.41 46.12 -12.75
CA LEU A 407 -3.33 47.33 -11.95
C LEU A 407 -1.99 47.53 -11.28
N LEU A 408 -1.39 46.46 -10.73
CA LEU A 408 -0.05 46.50 -10.17
C LEU A 408 1.02 46.84 -11.21
N ALA A 409 0.95 46.24 -12.40
CA ALA A 409 1.86 46.55 -13.51
C ALA A 409 1.72 48.01 -13.97
N PHE A 410 0.49 48.52 -14.05
CA PHE A 410 0.23 49.90 -14.39
C PHE A 410 0.76 50.88 -13.33
N GLY A 411 0.57 50.55 -12.03
CA GLY A 411 1.14 51.26 -10.91
C GLY A 411 2.65 51.35 -10.97
N LEU A 412 3.33 50.21 -11.25
CA LEU A 412 4.78 50.16 -11.40
C LEU A 412 5.29 50.99 -12.60
N VAL A 413 4.56 51.00 -13.71
CA VAL A 413 4.91 51.82 -14.89
C VAL A 413 4.75 53.31 -14.53
N MET A 414 3.70 53.70 -13.80
CA MET A 414 3.47 55.08 -13.38
C MET A 414 4.50 55.57 -12.37
N VAL A 415 4.91 54.71 -11.42
CA VAL A 415 6.00 55.01 -10.49
C VAL A 415 7.34 55.16 -11.23
N ARG A 416 7.63 54.28 -12.19
CA ARG A 416 8.83 54.35 -13.03
C ARG A 416 8.82 55.62 -13.89
N LYS A 417 7.69 56.00 -14.43
CA LYS A 417 7.53 57.26 -15.22
C LYS A 417 7.71 58.52 -14.34
N ARG A 418 7.24 58.49 -13.08
CA ARG A 418 7.49 59.57 -12.11
C ARG A 418 8.95 59.68 -11.62
N TYR A 419 9.64 58.54 -11.51
CA TYR A 419 11.04 58.50 -11.17
C TYR A 419 11.93 59.00 -12.31
N PHE A 420 11.58 58.73 -13.57
CA PHE A 420 12.32 59.19 -14.76
C PHE A 420 12.05 60.67 -15.12
N SER A 421 11.00 61.29 -14.58
CA SER A 421 10.67 62.70 -14.84
C SER A 421 11.34 63.69 -13.83
N ARG A 422 12.11 63.21 -12.85
CA ARG A 422 12.95 64.05 -12.02
C ARG A 422 14.38 63.99 -12.58
N GLY A 423 14.63 64.79 -13.64
CA GLY A 423 15.92 64.93 -14.24
C GLY A 423 16.96 65.47 -13.26
N ILE A 424 18.08 64.80 -13.14
CA ILE A 424 19.30 65.32 -12.57
C ILE A 424 20.02 66.06 -13.71
N PRO A 425 20.48 67.29 -13.51
CA PRO A 425 21.18 68.06 -14.55
C PRO A 425 22.53 67.45 -14.89
N GLU A 426 22.70 67.25 -16.17
CA GLU A 426 23.94 66.88 -16.81
C GLU A 426 24.89 68.08 -16.86
N GLN A 427 25.79 68.20 -15.91
CA GLN A 427 27.06 68.99 -16.10
C GLN A 427 28.11 68.53 -15.05
N HIS A 428 29.29 68.22 -15.55
CA HIS A 428 30.54 67.83 -14.88
C HIS A 428 30.85 66.31 -14.86
N LEU A 429 31.32 65.83 -15.99
CA LEU A 429 32.30 64.72 -16.08
C LEU A 429 32.79 64.53 -17.53
N LEU A 430 33.26 65.64 -18.12
CA LEU A 430 34.07 65.61 -19.34
C LEU A 430 35.43 66.32 -19.03
N HIS A 431 36.24 65.66 -18.21
CA HIS A 431 37.71 65.98 -18.12
C HIS A 431 38.33 64.94 -17.19
N LYS A 432 38.55 63.72 -17.67
CA LYS A 432 39.65 62.86 -17.20
C LYS A 432 39.69 61.53 -17.93
N ALA A 433 39.92 61.57 -19.20
CA ALA A 433 40.29 60.41 -19.99
C ALA A 433 41.13 60.76 -21.17
N GLU A 434 42.24 61.44 -20.88
CA GLU A 434 43.31 61.59 -21.82
C GLU A 434 44.59 61.80 -21.03
N GLN A 435 45.25 60.73 -20.64
CA GLN A 435 46.65 60.53 -20.34
C GLN A 435 46.82 59.16 -19.68
N ASP A 436 47.15 58.19 -20.48
CA ASP A 436 48.27 57.32 -20.35
C ASP A 436 48.14 56.17 -21.37
N LYS A 437 48.57 56.47 -22.54
CA LYS A 437 49.16 55.50 -23.47
C LYS A 437 50.67 55.58 -23.26
N SER A 438 51.23 54.50 -22.73
CA SER A 438 52.52 54.03 -23.29
C SER A 438 53.10 52.90 -22.41
N VAL A 439 53.71 52.03 -23.15
CA VAL A 439 54.76 51.05 -22.77
C VAL A 439 54.24 49.63 -22.53
N ALA A 440 54.30 48.91 -23.63
CA ALA A 440 55.11 47.73 -23.94
C ALA A 440 55.06 46.60 -22.89
N GLY A 441 54.94 45.42 -23.23
CA GLY A 441 55.30 44.57 -24.33
C GLY A 441 55.59 43.16 -23.80
N PHE A 442 55.37 42.20 -24.62
CA PHE A 442 56.01 40.87 -24.63
C PHE A 442 55.51 39.74 -23.77
N SER A 443 54.93 38.81 -24.46
CA SER A 443 55.44 37.44 -24.67
C SER A 443 54.73 36.31 -23.89
N SER A 444 54.06 35.52 -24.63
CA SER A 444 54.19 34.08 -24.92
C SER A 444 53.75 33.12 -23.81
N GLU A 445 52.79 32.39 -24.20
CA GLU A 445 52.75 30.94 -24.53
C GLU A 445 52.49 29.95 -23.42
N ILE A 446 51.48 29.18 -23.72
CA ILE A 446 51.45 27.70 -23.71
C ILE A 446 50.90 26.97 -22.45
N PHE A 447 49.87 26.17 -22.74
CA PHE A 447 49.42 24.93 -22.07
C PHE A 447 48.77 25.04 -20.67
N SER A 448 47.69 24.47 -20.36
CA SER A 448 46.95 23.27 -20.74
C SER A 448 45.69 23.17 -19.87
N SER A 449 44.67 22.84 -20.50
CA SER A 449 43.57 21.91 -20.11
C SER A 449 43.32 21.60 -18.65
N ALA A 450 42.04 21.60 -18.38
CA ALA A 450 41.27 20.67 -17.55
C ALA A 450 40.92 21.09 -16.12
N SER A 451 39.64 20.97 -15.89
CA SER A 451 38.99 20.75 -14.61
C SER A 451 38.81 21.95 -13.68
N ARG A 452 37.64 22.57 -13.80
CA ARG A 452 36.81 23.00 -12.68
C ARG A 452 35.36 23.32 -13.16
N LEU A 453 34.59 22.31 -13.34
CA LEU A 453 33.13 22.39 -13.31
C LEU A 453 32.67 22.05 -11.91
N SER A 454 31.64 22.77 -11.47
CA SER A 454 30.74 22.37 -10.40
C SER A 454 31.08 22.77 -8.97
N SER A 455 30.67 23.96 -8.59
CA SER A 455 30.20 24.24 -7.21
C SER A 455 29.47 25.59 -7.07
N LYS A 456 28.57 25.94 -8.00
CA LYS A 456 27.74 27.16 -7.84
C LYS A 456 26.24 26.99 -8.08
N ASN A 457 25.73 25.77 -8.30
CA ASN A 457 24.30 25.56 -8.60
C ASN A 457 23.50 24.84 -7.51
N ILE A 458 24.02 24.64 -6.29
CA ILE A 458 23.29 23.95 -5.22
C ILE A 458 22.74 24.91 -4.15
N LEU A 459 23.24 26.14 -4.06
CA LEU A 459 22.77 27.07 -3.01
C LEU A 459 21.59 27.98 -3.39
N THR A 460 21.18 28.02 -4.65
CA THR A 460 20.06 28.89 -5.08
C THR A 460 18.70 28.20 -5.17
N ARG A 461 18.60 26.90 -4.93
CA ARG A 461 17.31 26.18 -4.89
C ARG A 461 16.71 25.97 -3.48
N HIS A 462 17.48 26.19 -2.43
CA HIS A 462 16.99 26.00 -1.05
C HIS A 462 16.42 27.25 -0.39
N CYS A 463 16.64 28.43 -0.96
CA CYS A 463 16.09 29.69 -0.42
C CYS A 463 14.75 30.12 -1.06
N ARG A 464 14.20 29.42 -2.03
CA ARG A 464 12.89 29.75 -2.64
C ARG A 464 11.68 29.11 -1.98
N ASN A 465 11.86 28.09 -1.13
CA ASN A 465 10.76 27.40 -0.46
C ASN A 465 10.55 27.79 1.01
N LEU A 466 11.32 28.76 1.53
CA LEU A 466 11.15 29.24 2.92
C LEU A 466 10.48 30.63 3.02
N ALA A 467 10.14 31.24 1.90
CA ALA A 467 9.48 32.56 1.88
C ALA A 467 7.94 32.50 1.76
N LEU A 468 7.32 31.29 1.79
CA LEU A 468 5.88 31.12 1.64
C LEU A 468 5.18 30.60 2.93
N VAL A 469 5.85 30.57 4.05
CA VAL A 469 5.28 30.05 5.33
C VAL A 469 5.11 31.15 6.41
N CYS A 470 5.32 32.40 6.07
CA CYS A 470 5.14 33.50 7.04
C CYS A 470 4.11 34.56 6.65
N ILE A 471 3.11 34.23 5.83
CA ILE A 471 1.91 35.09 5.72
C ILE A 471 0.71 34.16 5.48
N ILE A 472 0.11 33.66 6.53
CA ILE A 472 -1.32 33.57 6.88
C ILE A 472 -1.37 33.15 8.36
#